data_fd88fe177dd6102d44d11ed91f8041cc
#
_entry.id   fd88fe177dd6102d44d11ed91f8041cc
#
_cell.length_a   1.000
_cell.length_b   1.000
_cell.length_c   1.000
_cell.angle_alpha   90.00
_cell.angle_beta   90.00
_cell.angle_gamma   90.00
#
_symmetry.space_group_name_H-M   'P 1'
#
loop_
_entity.id
_entity.type
_entity.pdbx_description
1 polymer ?
#
loop_
_entity_poly.entity_id
_entity_poly.type
_entity_poly.pdbx_seq_one_letter_code
_entity_poly.pdbx_strand_id
1 'polypeptide(L)'
;MLRHTVMWRFHEQAEGAEKGVNIEKAKALLLSCAHVVPGIRAFVVATATPGMDCTHDVVLHMLVDDAQVLAAYQNHPQHVAIKPFMKAVVQERCCMDFVV
;
A
#
# COMPACT_ATOMS: atom_id res chain seq x y z
N MET A 1 -13.41 -15.00 -0.49
CA MET A 1 -12.26 -14.16 -0.13
C MET A 1 -12.49 -12.73 -0.56
N LEU A 2 -11.73 -11.83 0.00
CA LEU A 2 -11.81 -10.40 -0.29
C LEU A 2 -10.49 -9.92 -0.86
N ARG A 3 -10.54 -9.17 -1.96
CA ARG A 3 -9.37 -8.52 -2.54
C ARG A 3 -9.38 -7.05 -2.16
N HIS A 4 -8.25 -6.60 -1.63
CA HIS A 4 -8.02 -5.21 -1.25
C HIS A 4 -6.96 -4.64 -2.20
N THR A 5 -7.33 -3.64 -3.00
CA THR A 5 -6.44 -3.00 -3.95
C THR A 5 -6.36 -1.51 -3.63
N VAL A 6 -5.14 -1.02 -3.50
CA VAL A 6 -4.87 0.40 -3.25
C VAL A 6 -3.81 0.88 -4.22
N MET A 7 -4.00 2.07 -4.76
CA MET A 7 -2.98 2.72 -5.59
C MET A 7 -2.71 4.11 -5.04
N TRP A 8 -1.44 4.52 -5.13
CA TRP A 8 -1.01 5.84 -4.65
C TRP A 8 -0.23 6.58 -5.72
N ARG A 9 -0.50 7.87 -5.81
CA ARG A 9 0.35 8.83 -6.52
C ARG A 9 1.09 9.67 -5.50
N PHE A 10 2.39 9.82 -5.70
CA PHE A 10 3.28 10.49 -4.75
C PHE A 10 3.56 11.92 -5.22
N HIS A 11 3.80 12.80 -4.24
CA HIS A 11 4.35 14.13 -4.53
C HIS A 11 5.74 14.00 -5.15
N GLU A 12 6.08 14.94 -6.04
CA GLU A 12 7.42 14.99 -6.63
C GLU A 12 8.51 15.12 -5.58
N GLN A 13 8.24 15.89 -4.53
CA GLN A 13 9.12 16.08 -3.38
C GLN A 13 8.30 16.15 -2.11
N ALA A 14 8.74 15.45 -1.08
CA ALA A 14 8.14 15.47 0.25
C ALA A 14 9.13 14.90 1.28
N GLU A 15 9.01 15.33 2.52
CA GLU A 15 9.85 14.86 3.63
C GLU A 15 11.34 14.95 3.32
N GLY A 16 11.75 16.03 2.61
CA GLY A 16 13.16 16.27 2.29
C GLY A 16 13.73 15.34 1.23
N ALA A 17 12.90 14.61 0.48
CA ALA A 17 13.36 13.66 -0.50
C ALA A 17 12.54 13.72 -1.80
N GLU A 18 13.13 13.24 -2.87
CA GLU A 18 12.47 13.11 -4.16
C GLU A 18 11.51 11.90 -4.16
N LYS A 19 10.58 11.90 -5.13
CA LYS A 19 9.56 10.86 -5.30
C LYS A 19 10.15 9.46 -5.26
N GLY A 20 11.22 9.18 -6.02
CA GLY A 20 11.81 7.85 -6.10
C GLY A 20 12.27 7.31 -4.75
N VAL A 21 12.87 8.15 -3.92
CA VAL A 21 13.30 7.78 -2.58
C VAL A 21 12.09 7.45 -1.71
N ASN A 22 11.04 8.27 -1.77
CA ASN A 22 9.83 8.07 -0.98
C ASN A 22 9.06 6.83 -1.43
N ILE A 23 9.04 6.52 -2.72
CA ILE A 23 8.43 5.30 -3.25
C ILE A 23 9.13 4.06 -2.67
N GLU A 24 10.45 4.01 -2.69
CA GLU A 24 11.20 2.85 -2.17
C GLU A 24 11.00 2.69 -0.66
N LYS A 25 10.97 3.79 0.08
CA LYS A 25 10.69 3.75 1.51
C LYS A 25 9.26 3.27 1.79
N ALA A 26 8.28 3.77 1.05
CA ALA A 26 6.88 3.34 1.19
C ALA A 26 6.73 1.85 0.88
N LYS A 27 7.38 1.37 -0.18
CA LYS A 27 7.35 -0.05 -0.55
C LYS A 27 7.88 -0.93 0.59
N ALA A 28 9.01 -0.56 1.19
CA ALA A 28 9.59 -1.31 2.30
C ALA A 28 8.65 -1.30 3.52
N LEU A 29 8.08 -0.16 3.86
CA LEU A 29 7.14 -0.04 4.97
C LEU A 29 5.87 -0.88 4.75
N LEU A 30 5.30 -0.86 3.56
CA LEU A 30 4.13 -1.65 3.22
C LEU A 30 4.45 -3.15 3.30
N LEU A 31 5.58 -3.58 2.73
CA LEU A 31 5.99 -4.99 2.77
C LEU A 31 6.22 -5.48 4.19
N SER A 32 6.62 -4.62 5.12
CA SER A 32 6.78 -4.99 6.53
C SER A 32 5.47 -5.43 7.18
N CYS A 33 4.33 -5.08 6.58
CA CYS A 33 3.01 -5.45 7.09
C CYS A 33 2.45 -6.73 6.48
N ALA A 34 3.17 -7.43 5.61
CA ALA A 34 2.65 -8.56 4.84
C ALA A 34 2.18 -9.74 5.69
N HIS A 35 2.70 -9.89 6.91
CA HIS A 35 2.45 -11.05 7.76
C HIS A 35 2.00 -10.69 9.17
N VAL A 36 1.45 -9.49 9.37
CA VAL A 36 1.10 -8.99 10.70
C VAL A 36 -0.13 -9.66 11.31
N VAL A 37 -1.02 -10.23 10.48
CA VAL A 37 -2.21 -10.96 10.96
C VAL A 37 -2.38 -12.25 10.17
N PRO A 38 -2.95 -13.29 10.77
CA PRO A 38 -3.31 -14.50 10.03
C PRO A 38 -4.46 -14.20 9.05
N GLY A 39 -4.56 -14.97 7.97
CA GLY A 39 -5.62 -14.82 6.97
C GLY A 39 -5.24 -13.95 5.77
N ILE A 40 -4.06 -13.37 5.75
CA ILE A 40 -3.51 -12.72 4.54
C ILE A 40 -2.98 -13.83 3.64
N ARG A 41 -3.58 -14.02 2.46
CA ARG A 41 -3.25 -15.10 1.53
C ARG A 41 -2.31 -14.66 0.41
N ALA A 42 -2.37 -13.39 0.03
CA ALA A 42 -1.46 -12.79 -0.93
C ALA A 42 -1.22 -11.33 -0.56
N PHE A 43 -0.01 -10.87 -0.81
CA PHE A 43 0.38 -9.50 -0.50
C PHE A 43 1.46 -9.08 -1.50
N VAL A 44 1.08 -8.19 -2.42
CA VAL A 44 1.98 -7.72 -3.48
C VAL A 44 2.05 -6.21 -3.42
N VAL A 45 3.25 -5.68 -3.38
CA VAL A 45 3.51 -4.24 -3.55
C VAL A 45 4.34 -4.09 -4.80
N ALA A 46 3.86 -3.30 -5.75
CA ALA A 46 4.55 -3.09 -7.02
C ALA A 46 4.62 -1.61 -7.37
N THR A 47 5.60 -1.27 -8.15
CA THR A 47 5.79 0.08 -8.70
C THR A 47 5.56 0.05 -10.21
N ALA A 48 5.38 1.24 -10.81
CA ALA A 48 5.16 1.35 -12.25
C ALA A 48 6.31 0.73 -13.04
N THR A 49 5.96 -0.04 -14.07
CA THR A 49 6.95 -0.62 -14.99
C THR A 49 7.34 0.43 -16.03
N PRO A 50 8.65 0.72 -16.20
CA PRO A 50 9.09 1.68 -17.22
C PRO A 50 8.59 1.30 -18.61
N GLY A 51 8.08 2.27 -19.35
CA GLY A 51 7.57 2.07 -20.70
C GLY A 51 6.11 1.61 -20.78
N MET A 52 5.48 1.30 -19.65
CA MET A 52 4.06 0.94 -19.60
C MET A 52 3.23 2.14 -19.16
N ASP A 53 1.97 2.19 -19.60
CA ASP A 53 1.06 3.24 -19.16
C ASP A 53 0.71 3.07 -17.69
N CYS A 54 0.80 4.16 -16.93
CA CYS A 54 0.39 4.18 -15.54
C CYS A 54 0.01 5.60 -15.12
N THR A 55 -0.93 5.70 -14.22
CA THR A 55 -1.38 6.98 -13.63
C THR A 55 -0.96 7.11 -12.17
N HIS A 56 -0.48 6.04 -11.57
CA HIS A 56 -0.10 5.96 -10.17
C HIS A 56 1.29 5.35 -10.05
N ASP A 57 1.90 5.51 -8.87
CA ASP A 57 3.29 5.16 -8.66
C ASP A 57 3.48 3.82 -7.94
N VAL A 58 2.56 3.48 -7.05
CA VAL A 58 2.64 2.26 -6.23
C VAL A 58 1.27 1.62 -6.15
N VAL A 59 1.23 0.30 -6.22
CA VAL A 59 0.02 -0.49 -6.03
C VAL A 59 0.23 -1.54 -4.94
N LEU A 60 -0.80 -1.74 -4.13
CA LEU A 60 -0.91 -2.86 -3.18
C LEU A 60 -2.06 -3.75 -3.62
N HIS A 61 -1.78 -5.03 -3.78
CA HIS A 61 -2.79 -6.07 -3.94
C HIS A 61 -2.71 -7.02 -2.75
N MET A 62 -3.82 -7.16 -2.03
CA MET A 62 -3.96 -8.14 -0.96
C MET A 62 -5.11 -9.07 -1.26
N LEU A 63 -4.95 -10.33 -0.88
CA LEU A 63 -6.03 -11.30 -0.80
C LEU A 63 -6.15 -11.73 0.65
N VAL A 64 -7.32 -11.55 1.24
CA VAL A 64 -7.59 -11.90 2.64
C VAL A 64 -8.82 -12.79 2.73
N ASP A 65 -8.95 -13.54 3.84
CA ASP A 65 -10.06 -14.46 4.01
C ASP A 65 -11.41 -13.76 4.00
N ASP A 66 -11.51 -12.61 4.67
CA ASP A 66 -12.75 -11.87 4.84
C ASP A 66 -12.50 -10.43 5.30
N ALA A 67 -13.59 -9.68 5.50
CA ALA A 67 -13.52 -8.30 5.96
C ALA A 67 -12.97 -8.14 7.38
N GLN A 68 -13.10 -9.16 8.24
CA GLN A 68 -12.54 -9.12 9.58
C GLN A 68 -11.02 -9.16 9.55
N VAL A 69 -10.44 -9.98 8.68
CA VAL A 69 -8.99 -10.01 8.47
C VAL A 69 -8.50 -8.67 7.94
N LEU A 70 -9.19 -8.08 6.98
CA LEU A 70 -8.83 -6.75 6.47
C LEU A 70 -8.85 -5.70 7.57
N ALA A 71 -9.89 -5.68 8.40
CA ALA A 71 -9.98 -4.75 9.52
C ALA A 71 -8.85 -4.97 10.53
N ALA A 72 -8.52 -6.21 10.86
CA ALA A 72 -7.42 -6.54 11.76
C ALA A 72 -6.08 -6.04 11.20
N TYR A 73 -5.85 -6.17 9.90
CA TYR A 73 -4.68 -5.63 9.22
C TYR A 73 -4.64 -4.10 9.32
N GLN A 74 -5.73 -3.45 8.96
CA GLN A 74 -5.78 -1.98 8.93
C GLN A 74 -5.62 -1.36 10.30
N ASN A 75 -6.07 -2.03 11.36
CA ASN A 75 -5.98 -1.57 12.74
C ASN A 75 -4.74 -2.07 13.48
N HIS A 76 -3.93 -2.91 12.85
CA HIS A 76 -2.71 -3.42 13.48
C HIS A 76 -1.74 -2.27 13.76
N PRO A 77 -1.09 -2.22 14.94
CA PRO A 77 -0.17 -1.13 15.28
C PRO A 77 0.93 -0.88 14.25
N GLN A 78 1.45 -1.92 13.62
CA GLN A 78 2.48 -1.79 12.61
C GLN A 78 1.96 -1.09 11.35
N HIS A 79 0.71 -1.37 10.94
CA HIS A 79 0.07 -0.67 9.82
C HIS A 79 -0.28 0.77 10.19
N VAL A 80 -0.80 0.98 11.39
CA VAL A 80 -1.11 2.34 11.87
C VAL A 80 0.15 3.21 11.91
N ALA A 81 1.29 2.63 12.28
CA ALA A 81 2.55 3.36 12.41
C ALA A 81 3.08 3.92 11.08
N ILE A 82 2.72 3.33 9.93
CA ILE A 82 3.19 3.84 8.63
C ILE A 82 2.31 4.96 8.06
N LYS A 83 1.12 5.18 8.61
CA LYS A 83 0.17 6.17 8.08
C LYS A 83 0.71 7.60 8.04
N PRO A 84 1.40 8.10 9.08
CA PRO A 84 1.91 9.48 9.03
C PRO A 84 2.87 9.70 7.86
N PHE A 85 3.79 8.77 7.61
CA PHE A 85 4.69 8.87 6.46
C PHE A 85 3.92 8.84 5.14
N MET A 86 3.01 7.87 4.98
CA MET A 86 2.22 7.76 3.76
C MET A 86 1.41 9.03 3.50
N LYS A 87 0.79 9.58 4.53
CA LYS A 87 0.03 10.84 4.40
C LYS A 87 0.92 12.00 3.95
N ALA A 88 2.16 12.05 4.42
CA ALA A 88 3.09 13.13 4.09
C ALA A 88 3.59 13.07 2.64
N VAL A 89 3.78 11.87 2.08
CA VAL A 89 4.39 11.69 0.76
C VAL A 89 3.38 11.44 -0.37
N VAL A 90 2.15 11.06 -0.04
CA VAL A 90 1.12 10.69 -1.01
C VAL A 90 0.27 11.90 -1.39
N GLN A 91 0.16 12.15 -2.69
CA GLN A 91 -0.70 13.18 -3.25
C GLN A 91 -2.14 12.69 -3.42
N GLU A 92 -2.31 11.45 -3.86
CA GLU A 92 -3.61 10.86 -4.14
C GLU A 92 -3.61 9.38 -3.81
N ARG A 93 -4.69 8.92 -3.20
CA ARG A 93 -4.91 7.51 -2.88
C ARG A 93 -6.26 7.10 -3.45
N CYS A 94 -6.31 5.95 -4.11
CA CYS A 94 -7.57 5.32 -4.48
C CYS A 94 -7.56 3.86 -4.06
N CYS A 95 -8.72 3.32 -3.76
CA CYS A 95 -8.84 1.92 -3.34
C CYS A 95 -10.16 1.32 -3.79
N MET A 96 -10.16 0.00 -3.88
CA MET A 96 -11.36 -0.78 -4.12
C MET A 96 -11.21 -2.14 -3.47
N ASP A 97 -12.20 -2.49 -2.67
CA ASP A 97 -12.30 -3.81 -2.04
C ASP A 97 -13.44 -4.58 -2.70
N PHE A 98 -13.20 -5.85 -3.05
CA PHE A 98 -14.24 -6.63 -3.71
C PHE A 98 -14.08 -8.12 -3.41
N VAL A 99 -15.21 -8.83 -3.45
CA VAL A 99 -15.26 -10.27 -3.22
C VAL A 99 -14.81 -11.01 -4.48
N VAL A 100 -14.00 -12.00 -4.29
CA VAL A 100 -13.52 -12.88 -5.36
C VAL A 100 -13.91 -14.33 -5.09
#